data_e101205e430246c4b40240fb149b2fc5
#
_entry.id   e101205e430246c4b40240fb149b2fc5
#
_cell.length_a   1.000
_cell.length_b   1.000
_cell.length_c   1.000
_cell.angle_alpha   90.00
_cell.angle_beta   90.00
_cell.angle_gamma   90.00
#
_symmetry.space_group_name_H-M   'P 1'
#
loop_
_entity.id
_entity.type
_entity.pdbx_description
1 polymer ?
#
loop_
_entity_poly.entity_id
_entity_poly.type
_entity_poly.pdbx_seq_one_letter_code
_entity_poly.pdbx_strand_id
1 'polypeptide(L)'
;ANGGGSIEEFPMSAAAVGEKEVADDAERDFSTAYVIDVVSRSRRIDGPAILLPLDDSRDPYQILQDSGPAIIRRGDRLWDRRLAAAMNSNPVCYDLKTMYATDHPVNPSVAGSDTYSNDISAEMDEAGLIAALQQLLDIPGADGNRYNADLGVPTIIVPTVQLGVKARKLITPGLIAKVFGANTAAASENTRLEGMAEVEVLPELYDAKVANSNKRWYVSRTNAHPVAPWIVRITRRIQLTLTAPDAHLATTRNSRGLFYWASGGVDPGLPQTQVRCTTA
;
A
#
# COMPACT_ATOMS: atom_id res chain seq x y z
N ALA A 1 -16.87 20.78 16.54
CA ALA A 1 -17.78 19.77 16.04
C ALA A 1 -17.00 18.47 15.90
N ASN A 2 -17.28 17.53 16.81
CA ASN A 2 -16.67 16.20 16.79
C ASN A 2 -17.26 15.45 15.60
N GLY A 3 -16.50 15.36 14.52
CA GLY A 3 -16.80 14.43 13.43
C GLY A 3 -16.53 13.01 13.93
N GLY A 4 -17.57 12.36 14.46
CA GLY A 4 -17.53 10.97 14.86
C GLY A 4 -17.29 10.09 13.65
N GLY A 5 -16.03 9.74 13.37
CA GLY A 5 -15.71 8.68 12.43
C GLY A 5 -16.11 7.34 13.03
N SER A 6 -16.73 6.47 12.23
CA SER A 6 -16.98 5.11 12.68
C SER A 6 -15.67 4.35 12.84
N ILE A 7 -15.49 3.70 13.97
CA ILE A 7 -14.38 2.80 14.26
C ILE A 7 -14.92 1.38 14.04
N GLU A 8 -14.21 0.58 13.29
CA GLU A 8 -14.47 -0.86 13.18
C GLU A 8 -13.20 -1.61 13.54
N GLU A 9 -13.37 -2.63 14.36
CA GLU A 9 -12.32 -3.58 14.74
C GLU A 9 -12.46 -4.80 13.83
N PHE A 10 -11.35 -5.19 13.21
CA PHE A 10 -11.29 -6.38 12.37
C PHE A 10 -10.42 -7.41 13.10
N PRO A 11 -11.05 -8.45 13.67
CA PRO A 11 -10.26 -9.57 14.20
C PRO A 11 -9.59 -10.30 13.05
N MET A 12 -8.28 -10.40 13.11
CA MET A 12 -7.48 -11.13 12.12
C MET A 12 -6.63 -12.17 12.81
N SER A 13 -6.58 -13.38 12.25
CA SER A 13 -5.66 -14.40 12.70
C SER A 13 -4.31 -14.20 12.03
N ALA A 14 -3.28 -13.98 12.81
CA ALA A 14 -1.91 -13.84 12.33
C ALA A 14 -1.10 -15.14 12.39
N ALA A 15 -1.69 -16.23 12.85
CA ALA A 15 -1.02 -17.52 12.95
C ALA A 15 -1.53 -18.47 11.87
N ALA A 16 -0.60 -19.01 11.07
CA ALA A 16 -0.85 -20.29 10.41
C ALA A 16 -0.90 -21.36 11.51
N VAL A 17 -1.97 -22.11 11.57
CA VAL A 17 -2.05 -23.28 12.46
C VAL A 17 -1.16 -24.34 11.84
N GLY A 18 -0.01 -24.61 12.45
CA GLY A 18 0.90 -25.67 12.01
C GLY A 18 0.22 -27.04 12.12
N GLU A 19 0.42 -27.89 11.14
CA GLU A 19 0.00 -29.29 11.19
C GLU A 19 0.84 -30.01 12.27
N LYS A 20 0.18 -30.63 13.23
CA LYS A 20 0.81 -31.49 14.24
C LYS A 20 0.24 -32.88 14.13
N GLU A 21 1.11 -33.89 14.02
CA GLU A 21 0.69 -35.28 14.18
C GLU A 21 0.21 -35.49 15.61
N VAL A 22 -1.05 -35.85 15.77
CA VAL A 22 -1.72 -36.07 17.02
C VAL A 22 -2.16 -37.52 17.04
N ALA A 23 -1.90 -38.24 18.15
CA ALA A 23 -2.43 -39.60 18.33
C ALA A 23 -3.96 -39.56 18.36
N ASP A 24 -4.61 -40.65 17.91
CA ASP A 24 -6.07 -40.72 17.70
C ASP A 24 -6.91 -40.35 18.92
N ASP A 25 -6.34 -40.41 20.13
CA ASP A 25 -6.98 -40.12 21.41
C ASP A 25 -6.46 -38.84 22.09
N ALA A 26 -5.57 -38.09 21.45
CA ALA A 26 -5.02 -36.87 22.01
C ALA A 26 -5.96 -35.67 21.82
N GLU A 27 -6.03 -34.84 22.86
CA GLU A 27 -6.75 -33.58 22.84
C GLU A 27 -6.14 -32.62 21.81
N ARG A 28 -6.99 -32.04 20.94
CA ARG A 28 -6.53 -31.07 19.94
C ARG A 28 -6.06 -29.81 20.65
N ASP A 29 -4.85 -29.37 20.32
CA ASP A 29 -4.29 -28.12 20.82
C ASP A 29 -4.81 -26.95 19.98
N PHE A 30 -5.65 -26.10 20.56
CA PHE A 30 -6.20 -24.89 19.93
C PHE A 30 -5.44 -23.63 20.35
N SER A 31 -4.32 -23.75 21.06
CA SER A 31 -3.68 -22.65 21.77
C SER A 31 -2.76 -21.77 20.93
N THR A 32 -2.51 -22.12 19.66
CA THR A 32 -1.47 -21.45 18.85
C THR A 32 -1.95 -20.28 18.01
N ALA A 33 -3.25 -20.09 17.85
CA ALA A 33 -3.78 -18.96 17.09
C ALA A 33 -4.06 -17.77 18.02
N TYR A 34 -3.39 -16.65 17.82
CA TYR A 34 -3.78 -15.40 18.45
C TYR A 34 -4.55 -14.51 17.46
N VAL A 35 -5.49 -13.76 17.98
CA VAL A 35 -6.30 -12.82 17.21
C VAL A 35 -5.68 -11.45 17.31
N ILE A 36 -5.51 -10.79 16.15
CA ILE A 36 -5.05 -9.43 16.06
C ILE A 36 -6.25 -8.53 15.78
N ASP A 37 -6.44 -7.53 16.62
CA ASP A 37 -7.43 -6.49 16.38
C ASP A 37 -6.78 -5.33 15.62
N VAL A 38 -7.16 -5.17 14.36
CA VAL A 38 -6.76 -4.03 13.55
C VAL A 38 -7.88 -3.00 13.55
N VAL A 39 -7.55 -1.81 14.02
CA VAL A 39 -8.50 -0.70 14.12
C VAL A 39 -8.42 0.16 12.86
N SER A 40 -9.50 0.17 12.08
CA SER A 40 -9.63 1.07 10.93
C SER A 40 -10.55 2.24 11.25
N ARG A 41 -10.06 3.46 10.96
CA ARG A 41 -10.78 4.72 11.23
C ARG A 41 -11.26 5.36 9.95
N SER A 42 -12.56 5.55 9.84
CA SER A 42 -13.15 6.31 8.73
C SER A 42 -13.21 7.80 9.04
N ARG A 43 -12.70 8.63 8.12
CA ARG A 43 -12.77 10.09 8.21
C ARG A 43 -13.41 10.67 6.96
N ARG A 44 -14.12 11.80 7.11
CA ARG A 44 -14.56 12.59 5.97
C ARG A 44 -13.36 13.29 5.34
N ILE A 45 -13.30 13.26 4.03
CA ILE A 45 -12.27 13.89 3.22
C ILE A 45 -12.96 14.81 2.24
N ASP A 46 -12.72 16.11 2.38
CA ASP A 46 -13.23 17.10 1.46
C ASP A 46 -12.14 17.44 0.44
N GLY A 47 -12.49 17.42 -0.84
CA GLY A 47 -11.60 17.79 -1.94
C GLY A 47 -11.59 19.29 -2.18
N PRO A 48 -10.75 19.77 -3.10
CA PRO A 48 -10.73 21.17 -3.50
C PRO A 48 -12.07 21.61 -4.05
N ALA A 49 -12.49 22.82 -3.71
CA ALA A 49 -13.69 23.45 -4.23
C ALA A 49 -13.38 24.34 -5.43
N ILE A 50 -14.26 24.35 -6.42
CA ILE A 50 -14.30 25.37 -7.49
C ILE A 50 -15.45 26.29 -7.21
N LEU A 51 -15.21 27.59 -7.30
CA LEU A 51 -16.26 28.61 -7.21
C LEU A 51 -16.84 28.84 -8.61
N LEU A 52 -18.13 28.65 -8.75
CA LEU A 52 -18.90 28.97 -9.94
C LEU A 52 -19.59 30.32 -9.70
N PRO A 53 -19.25 31.38 -10.45
CA PRO A 53 -19.94 32.68 -10.32
C PRO A 53 -21.40 32.50 -10.74
N LEU A 54 -22.30 33.25 -10.10
CA LEU A 54 -23.74 33.29 -10.41
C LEU A 54 -24.10 34.49 -11.28
N ASP A 55 -23.16 35.41 -11.49
CA ASP A 55 -23.34 36.53 -12.38
C ASP A 55 -22.92 36.17 -13.80
N ASP A 56 -23.52 36.82 -14.80
CA ASP A 56 -23.33 36.56 -16.23
C ASP A 56 -21.95 36.90 -16.79
N SER A 57 -20.99 37.27 -15.97
CA SER A 57 -19.66 37.67 -16.42
C SER A 57 -18.79 36.52 -16.95
N ARG A 58 -19.13 35.29 -16.57
CA ARG A 58 -18.50 34.06 -17.12
C ARG A 58 -19.53 32.93 -17.15
N ASP A 59 -19.58 32.20 -18.25
CA ASP A 59 -20.43 31.04 -18.39
C ASP A 59 -20.05 29.98 -17.38
N PRO A 60 -20.90 29.67 -16.35
CA PRO A 60 -20.65 28.66 -15.36
C PRO A 60 -20.44 27.26 -15.97
N TYR A 61 -21.06 27.04 -17.13
CA TYR A 61 -20.93 25.77 -17.87
C TYR A 61 -19.54 25.58 -18.45
N GLN A 62 -18.93 26.64 -18.95
CA GLN A 62 -17.57 26.59 -19.48
C GLN A 62 -16.54 26.33 -18.35
N ILE A 63 -16.70 26.97 -17.20
CA ILE A 63 -15.86 26.72 -16.02
C ILE A 63 -16.00 25.26 -15.55
N LEU A 64 -17.21 24.71 -15.62
CA LEU A 64 -17.46 23.31 -15.25
C LEU A 64 -16.81 22.34 -16.25
N GLN A 65 -16.89 22.63 -17.54
CA GLN A 65 -16.24 21.82 -18.59
C GLN A 65 -14.72 21.82 -18.45
N ASP A 66 -14.13 22.96 -18.16
CA ASP A 66 -12.67 23.11 -18.07
C ASP A 66 -12.10 22.47 -16.78
N SER A 67 -12.81 22.64 -15.68
CA SER A 67 -12.31 22.29 -14.35
C SER A 67 -12.89 20.97 -13.80
N GLY A 68 -14.07 20.57 -14.28
CA GLY A 68 -14.73 19.33 -13.84
C GLY A 68 -13.87 18.08 -14.03
N PRO A 69 -13.27 17.85 -15.19
CA PRO A 69 -12.40 16.70 -15.42
C PRO A 69 -11.18 16.64 -14.48
N ALA A 70 -10.65 17.80 -14.10
CA ALA A 70 -9.52 17.87 -13.16
C ALA A 70 -9.93 17.46 -11.74
N ILE A 71 -11.14 17.85 -11.31
CA ILE A 71 -11.70 17.43 -10.01
C ILE A 71 -11.94 15.92 -9.99
N ILE A 72 -12.55 15.38 -11.05
CA ILE A 72 -12.83 13.95 -11.15
C ILE A 72 -11.52 13.15 -11.09
N ARG A 73 -10.51 13.50 -11.89
CA ARG A 73 -9.20 12.83 -11.86
C ARG A 73 -8.53 12.91 -10.48
N ARG A 74 -8.69 14.04 -9.77
CA ARG A 74 -8.18 14.16 -8.40
C ARG A 74 -8.93 13.26 -7.42
N GLY A 75 -10.22 13.09 -7.66
CA GLY A 75 -11.05 12.16 -6.91
C GLY A 75 -10.61 10.72 -7.14
N ASP A 76 -10.48 10.30 -8.40
CA ASP A 76 -10.10 8.93 -8.76
C ASP A 76 -8.80 8.48 -8.10
N ARG A 77 -7.82 9.39 -7.97
CA ARG A 77 -6.54 9.13 -7.29
C ARG A 77 -6.53 9.41 -5.78
N LEU A 78 -7.68 9.64 -5.18
CA LEU A 78 -7.75 9.98 -3.76
C LEU A 78 -7.17 8.88 -2.88
N TRP A 79 -7.57 7.65 -3.14
CA TRP A 79 -7.17 6.52 -2.32
C TRP A 79 -5.70 6.15 -2.53
N ASP A 80 -5.18 6.23 -3.76
CA ASP A 80 -3.76 6.03 -4.07
C ASP A 80 -2.89 7.04 -3.31
N ARG A 81 -3.29 8.31 -3.31
CA ARG A 81 -2.60 9.36 -2.54
C ARG A 81 -2.66 9.12 -1.04
N ARG A 82 -3.79 8.64 -0.53
CA ARG A 82 -3.93 8.32 0.90
C ARG A 82 -3.11 7.11 1.29
N LEU A 83 -3.08 6.08 0.45
CA LEU A 83 -2.22 4.92 0.64
C LEU A 83 -0.74 5.33 0.64
N ALA A 84 -0.32 6.08 -0.37
CA ALA A 84 1.04 6.59 -0.47
C ALA A 84 1.45 7.45 0.73
N ALA A 85 0.55 8.34 1.20
CA ALA A 85 0.79 9.14 2.39
C ALA A 85 0.91 8.28 3.65
N ALA A 86 0.09 7.24 3.80
CA ALA A 86 0.18 6.30 4.90
C ALA A 86 1.50 5.51 4.86
N MET A 87 1.90 4.98 3.69
CA MET A 87 3.18 4.28 3.50
C MET A 87 4.38 5.18 3.84
N ASN A 88 4.33 6.44 3.44
CA ASN A 88 5.40 7.41 3.72
C ASN A 88 5.45 7.84 5.19
N SER A 89 4.31 7.91 5.87
CA SER A 89 4.24 8.31 7.29
C SER A 89 4.70 7.22 8.24
N ASN A 90 4.77 5.96 7.77
CA ASN A 90 5.19 4.80 8.55
C ASN A 90 4.46 4.70 9.90
N PRO A 91 3.12 4.57 9.92
CA PRO A 91 2.32 4.59 11.13
C PRO A 91 2.61 3.39 12.03
N VAL A 92 2.24 3.52 13.29
CA VAL A 92 2.35 2.44 14.28
C VAL A 92 1.30 1.37 13.99
N CYS A 93 1.72 0.11 14.03
CA CYS A 93 0.89 -1.08 13.84
C CYS A 93 0.34 -1.64 15.17
N TYR A 94 -0.37 -2.75 15.09
CA TYR A 94 -0.96 -3.46 16.22
C TYR A 94 0.08 -3.93 17.27
N ASP A 95 1.32 -4.17 16.86
CA ASP A 95 2.43 -4.62 17.70
C ASP A 95 3.20 -3.46 18.38
N LEU A 96 2.67 -2.25 18.30
CA LEU A 96 3.25 -0.99 18.80
C LEU A 96 4.57 -0.58 18.10
N LYS A 97 4.96 -1.26 17.03
CA LYS A 97 6.06 -0.85 16.16
C LYS A 97 5.53 -0.09 14.95
N THR A 98 6.39 0.64 14.28
CA THR A 98 6.02 1.27 12.99
C THR A 98 5.83 0.19 11.93
N MET A 99 5.00 0.45 10.92
CA MET A 99 4.70 -0.50 9.83
C MET A 99 5.95 -1.11 9.19
N TYR A 100 7.02 -0.32 9.07
CA TYR A 100 8.33 -0.78 8.62
C TYR A 100 9.34 -0.56 9.73
N ALA A 101 9.81 -1.64 10.33
CA ALA A 101 10.76 -1.65 11.41
C ALA A 101 11.69 -2.87 11.30
N THR A 102 12.80 -2.82 12.02
CA THR A 102 13.80 -3.90 12.04
C THR A 102 13.61 -4.87 13.21
N ASP A 103 12.62 -4.61 14.08
CA ASP A 103 12.46 -5.28 15.37
C ASP A 103 10.99 -5.60 15.70
N HIS A 104 10.20 -5.99 14.67
CA HIS A 104 8.85 -6.48 14.91
C HIS A 104 8.86 -7.77 15.73
N PRO A 105 8.07 -7.89 16.80
CA PRO A 105 7.95 -9.15 17.52
C PRO A 105 7.22 -10.20 16.68
N VAL A 106 7.71 -11.41 16.67
CA VAL A 106 7.06 -12.54 15.99
C VAL A 106 5.70 -12.82 16.62
N ASN A 107 5.64 -12.78 17.95
CA ASN A 107 4.40 -12.88 18.73
C ASN A 107 4.30 -11.72 19.72
N PRO A 108 3.52 -10.68 19.45
CA PRO A 108 3.40 -9.52 20.33
C PRO A 108 2.74 -9.82 21.69
N SER A 109 2.08 -10.96 21.83
CA SER A 109 1.47 -11.38 23.09
C SER A 109 2.48 -12.03 24.05
N VAL A 110 3.69 -12.34 23.58
CA VAL A 110 4.74 -12.98 24.37
C VAL A 110 5.89 -12.01 24.60
N ALA A 111 6.14 -11.68 25.86
CA ALA A 111 7.27 -10.85 26.24
C ALA A 111 8.60 -11.56 25.90
N GLY A 112 9.50 -10.86 25.17
CA GLY A 112 10.78 -11.43 24.76
C GLY A 112 10.69 -12.37 23.57
N SER A 113 9.59 -12.35 22.82
CA SER A 113 9.47 -13.05 21.53
C SER A 113 10.61 -12.68 20.59
N ASP A 114 11.01 -13.63 19.74
CA ASP A 114 11.92 -13.36 18.63
C ASP A 114 11.40 -12.20 17.76
N THR A 115 12.32 -11.55 17.05
CA THR A 115 11.99 -10.39 16.21
C THR A 115 12.34 -10.66 14.76
N TYR A 116 11.61 -9.99 13.85
CA TYR A 116 11.90 -9.97 12.43
C TYR A 116 11.99 -8.53 11.89
N SER A 117 12.63 -8.37 10.75
CA SER A 117 12.71 -7.09 10.04
C SER A 117 11.86 -7.14 8.77
N ASN A 118 11.14 -6.05 8.49
CA ASN A 118 10.52 -5.81 7.19
C ASN A 118 10.99 -4.50 6.55
N ASP A 119 12.11 -3.96 7.06
CA ASP A 119 12.77 -2.77 6.53
C ASP A 119 14.25 -3.09 6.27
N ILE A 120 14.65 -3.05 5.01
CA ILE A 120 16.01 -3.41 4.59
C ILE A 120 16.64 -2.33 3.71
N SER A 121 17.97 -2.27 3.71
CA SER A 121 18.72 -1.49 2.73
C SER A 121 19.04 -2.37 1.53
N ALA A 122 18.42 -2.12 0.39
CA ALA A 122 18.63 -2.90 -0.82
C ALA A 122 18.48 -2.01 -2.07
N GLU A 123 19.43 -2.13 -2.98
CA GLU A 123 19.39 -1.48 -4.29
C GLU A 123 18.32 -2.16 -5.18
N MET A 124 17.82 -1.42 -6.18
CA MET A 124 16.97 -2.00 -7.22
C MET A 124 17.85 -2.63 -8.30
N ASP A 125 18.43 -3.78 -7.97
CA ASP A 125 19.20 -4.65 -8.84
C ASP A 125 18.84 -6.12 -8.60
N GLU A 126 19.49 -7.06 -9.25
CA GLU A 126 19.19 -8.49 -9.11
C GLU A 126 19.41 -8.97 -7.67
N ALA A 127 20.55 -8.61 -7.08
CA ALA A 127 20.91 -9.04 -5.72
C ALA A 127 19.93 -8.46 -4.68
N GLY A 128 19.58 -7.17 -4.79
CA GLY A 128 18.65 -6.51 -3.90
C GLY A 128 17.21 -7.05 -4.05
N LEU A 129 16.79 -7.37 -5.27
CA LEU A 129 15.47 -7.99 -5.48
C LEU A 129 15.40 -9.40 -4.87
N ILE A 130 16.43 -10.21 -5.06
CA ILE A 130 16.52 -11.53 -4.43
C ILE A 130 16.52 -11.40 -2.91
N ALA A 131 17.29 -10.47 -2.35
CA ALA A 131 17.32 -10.22 -0.92
C ALA A 131 15.96 -9.81 -0.37
N ALA A 132 15.23 -8.95 -1.08
CA ALA A 132 13.90 -8.50 -0.67
C ALA A 132 12.85 -9.62 -0.73
N LEU A 133 12.88 -10.45 -1.77
CA LEU A 133 12.01 -11.62 -1.89
C LEU A 133 12.31 -12.66 -0.81
N GLN A 134 13.59 -12.91 -0.56
CA GLN A 134 14.03 -13.82 0.50
C GLN A 134 13.61 -13.31 1.88
N GLN A 135 13.80 -12.01 2.14
CA GLN A 135 13.37 -11.39 3.38
C GLN A 135 11.85 -11.55 3.60
N LEU A 136 11.05 -11.33 2.56
CA LEU A 136 9.61 -11.50 2.65
C LEU A 136 9.21 -12.97 2.94
N LEU A 137 9.90 -13.94 2.32
CA LEU A 137 9.67 -15.36 2.54
C LEU A 137 10.10 -15.82 3.95
N ASP A 138 11.19 -15.26 4.47
CA ASP A 138 11.78 -15.68 5.74
C ASP A 138 11.11 -15.05 6.97
N ILE A 139 10.12 -14.17 6.79
CA ILE A 139 9.34 -13.62 7.91
C ILE A 139 8.65 -14.77 8.66
N PRO A 140 8.95 -14.98 9.95
CA PRO A 140 8.36 -16.04 10.72
C PRO A 140 6.92 -15.71 11.15
N GLY A 141 6.07 -16.74 11.20
CA GLY A 141 4.80 -16.70 11.89
C GLY A 141 4.94 -16.99 13.38
N ALA A 142 3.88 -16.78 14.13
CA ALA A 142 3.87 -17.04 15.57
C ALA A 142 4.08 -18.54 15.94
N ASP A 143 3.86 -19.43 14.99
CA ASP A 143 4.08 -20.86 15.09
C ASP A 143 5.53 -21.28 14.76
N GLY A 144 6.41 -20.32 14.46
CA GLY A 144 7.80 -20.54 14.04
C GLY A 144 7.99 -20.97 12.59
N ASN A 145 6.90 -21.17 11.83
CA ASN A 145 6.95 -21.44 10.40
C ASN A 145 7.05 -20.13 9.61
N ARG A 146 7.38 -20.22 8.32
CA ARG A 146 7.39 -19.05 7.43
C ARG A 146 5.96 -18.54 7.19
N TYR A 147 5.70 -17.30 7.59
CA TYR A 147 4.37 -16.68 7.41
C TYR A 147 3.93 -16.58 5.95
N ASN A 148 4.88 -16.36 5.06
CA ASN A 148 4.64 -16.19 3.63
C ASN A 148 5.01 -17.44 2.81
N ALA A 149 4.91 -18.65 3.36
CA ALA A 149 5.25 -19.88 2.64
C ALA A 149 4.46 -20.06 1.32
N ASP A 150 3.23 -19.55 1.29
CA ASP A 150 2.32 -19.55 0.14
C ASP A 150 2.27 -18.18 -0.58
N LEU A 151 3.43 -17.54 -0.74
CA LEU A 151 3.56 -16.14 -1.20
C LEU A 151 2.80 -15.83 -2.51
N GLY A 152 2.67 -16.81 -3.42
CA GLY A 152 2.19 -16.54 -4.76
C GLY A 152 3.18 -15.66 -5.54
N VAL A 153 2.69 -14.89 -6.50
CA VAL A 153 3.51 -13.91 -7.24
C VAL A 153 3.45 -12.57 -6.50
N PRO A 154 4.54 -12.11 -5.86
CA PRO A 154 4.57 -10.83 -5.13
C PRO A 154 4.52 -9.64 -6.09
N THR A 155 4.06 -8.50 -5.58
CA THR A 155 4.05 -7.23 -6.32
C THR A 155 5.16 -6.31 -5.82
N ILE A 156 5.97 -5.81 -6.76
CA ILE A 156 6.98 -4.78 -6.51
C ILE A 156 6.33 -3.42 -6.76
N ILE A 157 6.24 -2.59 -5.71
CA ILE A 157 5.65 -1.25 -5.79
C ILE A 157 6.79 -0.22 -5.78
N VAL A 158 6.80 0.67 -6.77
CA VAL A 158 7.86 1.67 -6.94
C VAL A 158 7.30 3.08 -7.12
N PRO A 159 7.98 4.13 -6.58
CA PRO A 159 7.51 5.51 -6.65
C PRO A 159 7.77 6.17 -8.01
N THR A 160 8.72 5.68 -8.79
CA THR A 160 9.16 6.35 -10.01
C THR A 160 9.16 5.43 -11.21
N VAL A 161 8.93 6.02 -12.39
CA VAL A 161 9.00 5.28 -13.66
C VAL A 161 10.41 4.70 -13.88
N GLN A 162 11.46 5.40 -13.44
CA GLN A 162 12.84 4.92 -13.57
C GLN A 162 13.07 3.62 -12.81
N LEU A 163 12.63 3.55 -11.55
CA LEU A 163 12.67 2.32 -10.77
C LEU A 163 11.77 1.25 -11.37
N GLY A 164 10.59 1.62 -11.88
CA GLY A 164 9.69 0.70 -12.57
C GLY A 164 10.31 0.07 -13.82
N VAL A 165 11.05 0.84 -14.62
CA VAL A 165 11.79 0.31 -15.77
C VAL A 165 12.91 -0.61 -15.32
N LYS A 166 13.67 -0.25 -14.26
CA LYS A 166 14.71 -1.13 -13.69
C LYS A 166 14.09 -2.46 -13.21
N ALA A 167 13.03 -2.39 -12.40
CA ALA A 167 12.36 -3.58 -11.89
C ALA A 167 11.83 -4.48 -13.01
N ARG A 168 11.15 -3.90 -14.01
CA ARG A 168 10.65 -4.67 -15.16
C ARG A 168 11.75 -5.35 -15.96
N LYS A 169 12.91 -4.70 -16.13
CA LYS A 169 14.07 -5.32 -16.81
C LYS A 169 14.58 -6.55 -16.05
N LEU A 170 14.45 -6.61 -14.73
CA LEU A 170 14.89 -7.74 -13.93
C LEU A 170 13.92 -8.93 -14.03
N ILE A 171 12.61 -8.68 -14.16
CA ILE A 171 11.58 -9.73 -14.12
C ILE A 171 11.02 -10.10 -15.50
N THR A 172 11.27 -9.31 -16.53
CA THR A 172 10.83 -9.62 -17.91
C THR A 172 12.01 -10.17 -18.70
N PRO A 173 11.84 -11.29 -19.42
CA PRO A 173 12.91 -11.79 -20.27
C PRO A 173 13.28 -10.71 -21.29
N GLY A 174 14.50 -10.26 -21.23
CA GLY A 174 15.01 -9.34 -22.23
C GLY A 174 14.95 -10.04 -23.60
N LEU A 175 14.24 -9.48 -24.57
CA LEU A 175 14.46 -9.74 -25.97
C LEU A 175 15.90 -9.27 -26.26
N ILE A 176 16.87 -10.15 -26.00
CA ILE A 176 18.23 -9.92 -26.42
C ILE A 176 18.19 -10.07 -27.93
N ALA A 177 18.17 -8.95 -28.64
CA ALA A 177 18.52 -8.95 -30.03
C ALA A 177 19.93 -9.58 -30.12
N LYS A 178 19.99 -10.83 -30.57
CA LYS A 178 21.25 -11.45 -30.95
C LYS A 178 21.82 -10.60 -32.07
N VAL A 179 22.70 -9.68 -31.70
CA VAL A 179 23.56 -9.01 -32.66
C VAL A 179 24.46 -10.11 -33.21
N PHE A 180 24.20 -10.50 -34.44
CA PHE A 180 25.01 -11.47 -35.15
C PHE A 180 26.48 -11.05 -35.02
N GLY A 181 27.30 -11.85 -34.32
CA GLY A 181 28.73 -11.70 -34.27
C GLY A 181 29.39 -11.36 -32.91
N ALA A 182 28.65 -11.09 -31.86
CA ALA A 182 29.25 -10.89 -30.56
C ALA A 182 29.06 -12.14 -29.68
N ASN A 183 30.19 -12.80 -29.43
CA ASN A 183 30.29 -13.93 -28.50
C ASN A 183 30.30 -13.34 -27.08
N THR A 184 29.12 -12.98 -26.53
CA THR A 184 29.01 -12.45 -25.18
C THR A 184 28.22 -13.42 -24.32
N ALA A 185 28.97 -14.09 -23.43
CA ALA A 185 28.43 -14.96 -22.39
C ALA A 185 27.52 -14.25 -21.36
N ALA A 186 27.34 -12.94 -21.51
CA ALA A 186 26.51 -12.11 -20.62
C ALA A 186 25.00 -12.16 -20.92
N ALA A 187 24.58 -12.90 -21.96
CA ALA A 187 23.21 -12.90 -22.43
C ALA A 187 22.28 -13.92 -21.71
N SER A 188 22.82 -14.76 -20.83
CA SER A 188 22.04 -15.86 -20.24
C SER A 188 21.57 -15.64 -18.80
N GLU A 189 21.88 -14.51 -18.17
CA GLU A 189 21.63 -14.35 -16.73
C GLU A 189 20.27 -13.75 -16.37
N ASN A 190 19.59 -13.08 -17.29
CA ASN A 190 18.32 -12.41 -17.02
C ASN A 190 17.07 -13.33 -16.99
N THR A 191 17.22 -14.62 -17.18
CA THR A 191 16.09 -15.58 -17.15
C THR A 191 15.73 -16.06 -15.74
N ARG A 192 16.52 -15.75 -14.74
CA ARG A 192 16.38 -16.30 -13.38
C ARG A 192 15.21 -15.71 -12.58
N LEU A 193 14.79 -14.49 -12.89
CA LEU A 193 13.72 -13.79 -12.15
C LEU A 193 12.44 -13.64 -12.95
N GLU A 194 12.35 -14.28 -14.12
CA GLU A 194 11.15 -14.21 -14.97
C GLU A 194 9.93 -14.75 -14.25
N GLY A 195 8.86 -13.94 -14.21
CA GLY A 195 7.59 -14.32 -13.61
C GLY A 195 7.61 -14.40 -12.08
N MET A 196 8.72 -14.08 -11.41
CA MET A 196 8.81 -14.15 -9.95
C MET A 196 8.11 -13.00 -9.23
N ALA A 197 7.80 -11.91 -9.92
CA ALA A 197 7.10 -10.77 -9.35
C ALA A 197 6.35 -9.97 -10.43
N GLU A 198 5.38 -9.16 -10.02
CA GLU A 198 4.75 -8.14 -10.84
C GLU A 198 5.25 -6.74 -10.44
N VAL A 199 5.20 -5.76 -11.36
CA VAL A 199 5.67 -4.40 -11.07
C VAL A 199 4.54 -3.40 -11.24
N GLU A 200 4.26 -2.69 -10.17
CA GLU A 200 3.34 -1.57 -10.12
C GLU A 200 4.08 -0.25 -9.86
N VAL A 201 3.75 0.77 -10.62
CA VAL A 201 4.28 2.12 -10.41
C VAL A 201 3.20 2.96 -9.74
N LEU A 202 3.46 3.38 -8.50
CA LEU A 202 2.59 4.26 -7.73
C LEU A 202 3.27 5.63 -7.56
N PRO A 203 3.08 6.57 -8.50
CA PRO A 203 3.79 7.86 -8.51
C PRO A 203 3.51 8.71 -7.27
N GLU A 204 2.38 8.50 -6.63
CA GLU A 204 1.95 9.18 -5.41
C GLU A 204 2.87 8.91 -4.20
N LEU A 205 3.65 7.83 -4.24
CA LEU A 205 4.68 7.55 -3.22
C LEU A 205 5.83 8.54 -3.24
N TYR A 206 6.09 9.19 -4.39
CA TYR A 206 7.09 10.25 -4.46
C TYR A 206 6.55 11.53 -3.78
N ASP A 207 7.18 11.91 -2.68
CA ASP A 207 6.93 13.18 -2.00
C ASP A 207 8.27 13.87 -1.73
N ALA A 208 8.47 15.03 -2.33
CA ALA A 208 9.68 15.81 -2.16
C ALA A 208 9.94 16.24 -0.71
N LYS A 209 8.93 16.22 0.16
CA LYS A 209 9.03 16.54 1.59
C LYS A 209 9.47 15.35 2.44
N VAL A 210 9.41 14.16 1.90
CA VAL A 210 9.78 12.92 2.61
C VAL A 210 11.15 12.46 2.11
N ALA A 211 12.10 12.40 3.04
CA ALA A 211 13.46 11.95 2.72
C ALA A 211 13.45 10.56 2.07
N ASN A 212 14.21 10.40 0.99
CA ASN A 212 14.37 9.16 0.26
C ASN A 212 13.07 8.55 -0.32
N SER A 213 11.96 9.30 -0.41
CA SER A 213 10.73 8.78 -0.98
C SER A 213 10.89 8.27 -2.43
N ASN A 214 11.80 8.86 -3.20
CA ASN A 214 12.16 8.45 -4.56
C ASN A 214 13.08 7.22 -4.64
N LYS A 215 13.67 6.83 -3.51
CA LYS A 215 14.61 5.72 -3.38
C LYS A 215 13.99 4.50 -2.70
N ARG A 216 12.79 4.63 -2.14
CA ARG A 216 12.09 3.53 -1.49
C ARG A 216 11.33 2.71 -2.52
N TRP A 217 11.34 1.42 -2.34
CA TRP A 217 10.52 0.49 -3.09
C TRP A 217 10.04 -0.62 -2.15
N TYR A 218 9.00 -1.30 -2.53
CA TYR A 218 8.32 -2.24 -1.65
C TYR A 218 8.09 -3.55 -2.38
N VAL A 219 8.19 -4.66 -1.66
CA VAL A 219 7.76 -5.97 -2.11
C VAL A 219 6.61 -6.39 -1.25
N SER A 220 5.48 -6.62 -1.87
CA SER A 220 4.23 -6.93 -1.19
C SER A 220 3.72 -8.29 -1.62
N ARG A 221 3.16 -9.03 -0.68
CA ARG A 221 2.40 -10.23 -0.99
C ARG A 221 1.16 -9.86 -1.79
N THR A 222 0.86 -10.63 -2.83
CA THR A 222 -0.32 -10.41 -3.66
C THR A 222 -1.54 -11.15 -3.08
N ASN A 223 -2.69 -10.80 -3.57
CA ASN A 223 -4.08 -11.07 -3.25
C ASN A 223 -4.51 -12.50 -2.83
N ALA A 224 -3.63 -13.46 -2.74
CA ALA A 224 -3.99 -14.84 -2.36
C ALA A 224 -4.31 -15.01 -0.86
N HIS A 225 -4.10 -14.00 -0.05
CA HIS A 225 -4.35 -14.05 1.38
C HIS A 225 -5.41 -13.03 1.82
N PRO A 226 -6.29 -13.38 2.76
CA PRO A 226 -7.33 -12.46 3.24
C PRO A 226 -6.79 -11.22 3.93
N VAL A 227 -5.49 -11.18 4.26
CA VAL A 227 -4.88 -10.10 5.01
C VAL A 227 -3.91 -9.32 4.15
N ALA A 228 -4.27 -8.06 3.89
CA ALA A 228 -3.44 -7.12 3.17
C ALA A 228 -2.49 -6.35 4.10
N PRO A 229 -1.33 -5.87 3.60
CA PRO A 229 -0.43 -4.99 4.37
C PRO A 229 -1.09 -3.66 4.73
N TRP A 230 -2.04 -3.22 3.93
CA TRP A 230 -2.78 -1.97 4.13
C TRP A 230 -4.28 -2.21 3.99
N ILE A 231 -5.04 -1.64 4.91
CA ILE A 231 -6.50 -1.70 4.90
C ILE A 231 -7.01 -0.37 4.35
N VAL A 232 -7.57 -0.42 3.14
CA VAL A 232 -8.23 0.73 2.53
C VAL A 232 -9.73 0.58 2.74
N ARG A 233 -10.27 1.34 3.68
CA ARG A 233 -11.69 1.35 3.98
C ARG A 233 -12.38 2.49 3.26
N ILE A 234 -13.33 2.18 2.41
CA ILE A 234 -14.15 3.17 1.70
C ILE A 234 -15.58 3.07 2.24
N THR A 235 -15.94 3.97 3.14
CA THR A 235 -17.30 4.03 3.72
C THR A 235 -18.27 4.73 2.77
N ARG A 236 -17.78 5.79 2.09
CA ARG A 236 -18.53 6.46 1.02
C ARG A 236 -17.61 6.75 -0.15
N ARG A 237 -18.07 6.36 -1.34
CA ARG A 237 -17.41 6.69 -2.59
C ARG A 237 -17.37 8.20 -2.80
N ILE A 238 -16.52 8.66 -3.69
CA ILE A 238 -16.40 10.06 -4.07
C ILE A 238 -17.74 10.55 -4.61
N GLN A 239 -18.22 11.63 -4.03
CA GLN A 239 -19.47 12.31 -4.43
C GLN A 239 -19.15 13.75 -4.79
N LEU A 240 -19.62 14.20 -5.95
CA LEU A 240 -19.62 15.60 -6.33
C LEU A 240 -20.82 16.28 -5.70
N THR A 241 -20.58 17.42 -5.09
CA THR A 241 -21.63 18.21 -4.43
C THR A 241 -21.52 19.66 -4.86
N LEU A 242 -22.65 20.20 -5.25
CA LEU A 242 -22.83 21.63 -5.49
C LEU A 242 -23.42 22.25 -4.23
N THR A 243 -22.89 23.39 -3.78
CA THR A 243 -23.48 24.10 -2.62
C THR A 243 -24.91 24.56 -2.93
N ALA A 244 -25.76 24.55 -1.91
CA ALA A 244 -27.13 25.00 -2.04
C ALA A 244 -27.20 26.49 -2.44
N PRO A 245 -28.27 26.93 -3.13
CA PRO A 245 -28.42 28.34 -3.56
C PRO A 245 -28.46 29.33 -2.40
N ASP A 246 -28.89 28.90 -1.24
CA ASP A 246 -29.03 29.66 0.00
C ASP A 246 -27.75 29.58 0.90
N ALA A 247 -26.72 28.86 0.44
CA ALA A 247 -25.48 28.77 1.18
C ALA A 247 -24.78 30.15 1.27
N HIS A 248 -24.03 30.37 2.35
CA HIS A 248 -23.29 31.60 2.58
C HIS A 248 -22.44 32.09 1.38
N LEU A 249 -21.88 31.17 0.60
CA LEU A 249 -21.14 31.51 -0.61
C LEU A 249 -22.02 32.14 -1.70
N ALA A 250 -23.26 31.67 -1.84
CA ALA A 250 -24.18 32.22 -2.82
C ALA A 250 -24.67 33.62 -2.41
N THR A 251 -24.90 33.84 -1.11
CA THR A 251 -25.42 35.12 -0.59
C THR A 251 -24.35 36.18 -0.44
N THR A 252 -23.13 35.81 -0.09
CA THR A 252 -22.04 36.78 0.19
C THR A 252 -21.08 37.00 -0.98
N ARG A 253 -20.89 35.99 -1.85
CA ARG A 253 -19.93 36.04 -2.96
C ARG A 253 -20.58 35.83 -4.34
N ASN A 254 -21.88 35.78 -4.42
CA ASN A 254 -22.61 35.49 -5.65
C ASN A 254 -22.01 34.30 -6.43
N SER A 255 -21.69 33.23 -5.70
CA SER A 255 -20.97 32.06 -6.23
C SER A 255 -21.49 30.77 -5.62
N ARG A 256 -21.41 29.68 -6.35
CA ARG A 256 -21.64 28.32 -5.83
C ARG A 256 -20.34 27.55 -5.80
N GLY A 257 -20.15 26.74 -4.79
CA GLY A 257 -18.99 25.83 -4.69
C GLY A 257 -19.32 24.46 -5.27
N LEU A 258 -18.52 23.99 -6.21
CA LEU A 258 -18.49 22.59 -6.61
C LEU A 258 -17.29 21.93 -5.95
N PHE A 259 -17.51 20.89 -5.19
CA PHE A 259 -16.45 20.13 -4.51
C PHE A 259 -16.78 18.64 -4.49
N TYR A 260 -15.79 17.80 -4.30
CA TYR A 260 -16.00 16.39 -4.01
C TYR A 260 -15.71 16.10 -2.54
N TRP A 261 -16.38 15.09 -2.03
CA TRP A 261 -16.09 14.55 -0.72
C TRP A 261 -16.20 13.02 -0.74
N ALA A 262 -15.50 12.39 0.15
CA ALA A 262 -15.51 10.95 0.36
C ALA A 262 -15.41 10.66 1.85
N SER A 263 -15.70 9.44 2.27
CA SER A 263 -15.44 9.00 3.64
C SER A 263 -14.75 7.66 3.62
N GLY A 264 -13.68 7.56 4.37
CA GLY A 264 -12.87 6.36 4.47
C GLY A 264 -11.57 6.60 5.20
N GLY A 265 -10.71 5.61 5.23
CA GLY A 265 -9.40 5.66 5.84
C GLY A 265 -8.45 4.68 5.17
N VAL A 266 -7.17 4.87 5.43
CA VAL A 266 -6.09 3.93 5.11
C VAL A 266 -5.31 3.72 6.40
N ASP A 267 -5.28 2.50 6.87
CA ASP A 267 -4.65 2.11 8.12
C ASP A 267 -3.69 0.94 7.88
N PRO A 268 -2.64 0.77 8.70
CA PRO A 268 -1.74 -0.35 8.58
C PRO A 268 -2.47 -1.66 8.89
N GLY A 269 -2.23 -2.67 8.08
CA GLY A 269 -2.65 -4.04 8.30
C GLY A 269 -1.52 -4.86 8.92
N LEU A 270 -1.13 -5.95 8.25
CA LEU A 270 -0.09 -6.84 8.75
C LEU A 270 1.29 -6.51 8.16
N PRO A 271 2.25 -6.11 9.00
CA PRO A 271 3.62 -5.81 8.57
C PRO A 271 4.36 -7.03 7.99
N GLN A 272 3.94 -8.26 8.34
CA GLN A 272 4.51 -9.51 7.80
C GLN A 272 4.32 -9.69 6.30
N THR A 273 3.39 -8.97 5.69
CA THR A 273 3.00 -9.17 4.28
C THR A 273 3.68 -8.21 3.31
N GLN A 274 4.55 -7.33 3.82
CA GLN A 274 5.25 -6.36 2.97
C GLN A 274 6.63 -6.04 3.53
N VAL A 275 7.61 -5.92 2.64
CA VAL A 275 8.97 -5.46 2.94
C VAL A 275 9.22 -4.12 2.26
N ARG A 276 9.77 -3.17 3.00
CA ARG A 276 10.29 -1.91 2.48
C ARG A 276 11.78 -2.03 2.20
N CYS A 277 12.18 -1.58 1.03
CA CYS A 277 13.57 -1.49 0.63
C CYS A 277 13.95 -0.03 0.39
N THR A 278 15.10 0.37 0.87
CA THR A 278 15.63 1.72 0.64
C THR A 278 16.97 1.62 -0.07
N THR A 279 17.04 2.22 -1.25
CA THR A 279 18.29 2.35 -2.02
C THR A 279 19.23 3.34 -1.31
N ALA A 280 20.48 3.01 -1.17
CA ALA A 280 21.49 3.82 -0.48
C ALA A 280 21.77 5.18 -1.17
#